data_dfcaf8b6b2734d0be1d27ff9dff70a5b
#
_entry.id   dfcaf8b6b2734d0be1d27ff9dff70a5b
#
_cell.length_a   1.000
_cell.length_b   1.000
_cell.length_c   1.000
_cell.angle_alpha   90.00
_cell.angle_beta   90.00
_cell.angle_gamma   90.00
#
_symmetry.space_group_name_H-M   'P 1'
#
loop_
_entity.id
_entity.type
_entity.pdbx_description
1 polymer ?
#
loop_
_entity_poly.entity_id
_entity_poly.type
_entity_poly.pdbx_seq_one_letter_code
_entity_poly.pdbx_strand_id
1 'polypeptide(L)'
;MTREEKKYFAKLEKASKNNPMVRVEAAADFINRFLTQAFTTPRGINGDGLCYLLSALTGVAVADISKKMSLADMLNGSFSAQMELDTEAGKFIVGDTINKYLYNSPMSAINIVEFMYSQKNGKDNLPDLENMIKENADNFGNPDYRVWDGNKNPYMEVKNAHTTYQNLVNKLEPYKLSNEEIVSVFAMALG
;
A
#
# COMPACT_ATOMS: atom_id res chain seq x y z
N MET A 1 -7.06 21.67 12.92
CA MET A 1 -5.67 21.53 13.44
C MET A 1 -5.49 22.38 14.69
N THR A 2 -5.11 21.76 15.80
CA THR A 2 -4.76 22.41 17.05
C THR A 2 -3.44 23.19 16.96
N ARG A 3 -3.10 23.99 17.99
CA ARG A 3 -1.81 24.71 18.06
C ARG A 3 -0.61 23.74 18.13
N GLU A 4 -0.79 22.58 18.77
CA GLU A 4 0.25 21.56 18.90
C GLU A 4 0.49 20.83 17.59
N GLU A 5 -0.58 20.45 16.89
CA GLU A 5 -0.49 19.86 15.55
C GLU A 5 0.22 20.81 14.57
N LYS A 6 -0.12 22.10 14.58
CA LYS A 6 0.57 23.10 13.75
C LYS A 6 2.08 23.15 14.02
N LYS A 7 2.49 23.09 15.30
CA LYS A 7 3.91 23.05 15.67
C LYS A 7 4.59 21.75 15.23
N TYR A 8 3.89 20.62 15.37
CA TYR A 8 4.39 19.33 14.92
C TYR A 8 4.65 19.33 13.41
N PHE A 9 3.65 19.70 12.60
CA PHE A 9 3.80 19.73 11.15
C PHE A 9 4.84 20.75 10.66
N ALA A 10 5.00 21.88 11.32
CA ALA A 10 6.05 22.84 11.02
C ALA A 10 7.47 22.27 11.27
N LYS A 11 7.66 21.48 12.35
CA LYS A 11 8.91 20.78 12.61
C LYS A 11 9.16 19.70 11.56
N LEU A 12 8.13 18.93 11.22
CA LEU A 12 8.20 17.88 10.22
C LEU A 12 8.58 18.45 8.84
N GLU A 13 7.97 19.55 8.44
CA GLU A 13 8.29 20.25 7.19
C GLU A 13 9.74 20.74 7.14
N LYS A 14 10.26 21.25 8.28
CA LYS A 14 11.67 21.66 8.37
C LYS A 14 12.61 20.47 8.24
N ALA A 15 12.30 19.35 8.90
CA ALA A 15 13.12 18.13 8.84
C ALA A 15 13.10 17.52 7.41
N SER A 16 11.97 17.56 6.74
CA SER A 16 11.79 16.99 5.40
C SER A 16 12.59 17.71 4.31
N LYS A 17 13.06 18.93 4.55
CA LYS A 17 13.96 19.64 3.60
C LYS A 17 15.30 18.91 3.43
N ASN A 18 15.78 18.25 4.47
CA ASN A 18 17.04 17.51 4.47
C ASN A 18 16.84 16.03 4.16
N ASN A 19 15.70 15.47 4.54
CA ASN A 19 15.34 14.08 4.31
C ASN A 19 13.83 13.95 4.04
N PRO A 20 13.39 13.85 2.77
CA PRO A 20 11.98 13.71 2.43
C PRO A 20 11.29 12.51 3.08
N MET A 21 12.03 11.42 3.36
CA MET A 21 11.49 10.21 3.97
C MET A 21 10.91 10.43 5.38
N VAL A 22 11.34 11.45 6.10
CA VAL A 22 10.82 11.77 7.44
C VAL A 22 9.30 12.00 7.43
N ARG A 23 8.73 12.55 6.34
CA ARG A 23 7.27 12.71 6.21
C ARG A 23 6.58 11.38 5.96
N VAL A 24 7.18 10.54 5.14
CA VAL A 24 6.68 9.20 4.80
C VAL A 24 6.65 8.33 6.05
N GLU A 25 7.75 8.29 6.80
CA GLU A 25 7.88 7.56 8.07
C GLU A 25 6.86 8.03 9.11
N ALA A 26 6.72 9.34 9.29
CA ALA A 26 5.75 9.92 10.22
C ALA A 26 4.30 9.61 9.83
N ALA A 27 4.01 9.60 8.53
CA ALA A 27 2.69 9.25 8.00
C ALA A 27 2.41 7.74 8.14
N ALA A 28 3.42 6.87 7.89
CA ALA A 28 3.30 5.43 8.08
C ALA A 28 3.05 5.07 9.57
N ASP A 29 3.77 5.71 10.48
CA ASP A 29 3.55 5.55 11.93
C ASP A 29 2.14 6.01 12.35
N PHE A 30 1.64 7.11 11.78
CA PHE A 30 0.26 7.55 12.01
C PHE A 30 -0.74 6.49 11.51
N ILE A 31 -0.60 5.98 10.29
CA ILE A 31 -1.49 4.94 9.72
C ILE A 31 -1.45 3.69 10.58
N ASN A 32 -0.26 3.23 10.95
CA ASN A 32 -0.09 2.03 11.77
C ASN A 32 -0.79 2.17 13.13
N ARG A 33 -0.57 3.26 13.84
CA ARG A 33 -1.25 3.51 15.14
C ARG A 33 -2.76 3.62 14.98
N PHE A 34 -3.23 4.35 13.97
CA PHE A 34 -4.65 4.55 13.72
C PHE A 34 -5.38 3.23 13.44
N LEU A 35 -4.81 2.42 12.55
CA LEU A 35 -5.40 1.13 12.21
C LEU A 35 -5.24 0.10 13.31
N THR A 36 -4.08 0.03 13.99
CA THR A 36 -3.89 -0.85 15.16
C THR A 36 -4.94 -0.59 16.22
N GLN A 37 -5.24 0.68 16.50
CA GLN A 37 -6.29 1.02 17.45
C GLN A 37 -7.67 0.53 16.99
N ALA A 38 -7.99 0.62 15.70
CA ALA A 38 -9.24 0.14 15.14
C ALA A 38 -9.36 -1.40 15.17
N PHE A 39 -8.23 -2.12 15.09
CA PHE A 39 -8.17 -3.59 15.14
C PHE A 39 -7.89 -4.15 16.53
N THR A 40 -7.81 -3.30 17.56
CA THR A 40 -7.67 -3.72 18.94
C THR A 40 -9.02 -4.17 19.51
N THR A 41 -9.05 -5.36 20.06
CA THR A 41 -10.21 -5.99 20.71
C THR A 41 -9.88 -6.28 22.16
N PRO A 42 -10.87 -6.62 23.02
CA PRO A 42 -10.60 -7.09 24.38
C PRO A 42 -9.70 -8.34 24.48
N ARG A 43 -9.57 -9.09 23.37
CA ARG A 43 -8.71 -10.29 23.26
C ARG A 43 -7.32 -9.99 22.69
N GLY A 44 -7.01 -8.75 22.36
CA GLY A 44 -5.77 -8.32 21.72
C GLY A 44 -5.99 -7.75 20.33
N ILE A 45 -4.90 -7.58 19.60
CA ILE A 45 -4.90 -7.02 18.24
C ILE A 45 -5.21 -8.14 17.24
N ASN A 46 -6.18 -7.91 16.36
CA ASN A 46 -6.41 -8.76 15.19
C ASN A 46 -5.34 -8.46 14.12
N GLY A 47 -4.16 -9.07 14.27
CA GLY A 47 -3.01 -8.83 13.39
C GLY A 47 -3.26 -9.25 11.95
N ASP A 48 -3.89 -10.41 11.74
CA ASP A 48 -4.19 -10.92 10.39
C ASP A 48 -5.11 -9.97 9.63
N GLY A 49 -6.18 -9.51 10.28
CA GLY A 49 -7.11 -8.55 9.69
C GLY A 49 -6.44 -7.21 9.37
N LEU A 50 -5.52 -6.74 10.24
CA LEU A 50 -4.75 -5.53 10.03
C LEU A 50 -3.80 -5.65 8.83
N CYS A 51 -3.00 -6.72 8.77
CA CYS A 51 -2.09 -6.99 7.65
C CYS A 51 -2.85 -7.10 6.33
N TYR A 52 -4.00 -7.78 6.35
CA TYR A 52 -4.85 -7.94 5.18
C TYR A 52 -5.38 -6.60 4.65
N LEU A 53 -5.90 -5.75 5.55
CA LEU A 53 -6.34 -4.40 5.16
C LEU A 53 -5.20 -3.55 4.64
N LEU A 54 -4.03 -3.55 5.29
CA LEU A 54 -2.86 -2.79 4.84
C LEU A 54 -2.37 -3.25 3.47
N SER A 55 -2.37 -4.56 3.20
CA SER A 55 -2.05 -5.11 1.88
C SER A 55 -3.03 -4.62 0.80
N ALA A 56 -4.33 -4.66 1.10
CA ALA A 56 -5.36 -4.16 0.19
C ALA A 56 -5.24 -2.65 -0.06
N LEU A 57 -4.96 -1.85 0.98
CA LEU A 57 -4.73 -0.40 0.88
C LEU A 57 -3.49 -0.08 0.04
N THR A 58 -2.41 -0.84 0.19
CA THR A 58 -1.20 -0.72 -0.63
C THR A 58 -1.52 -0.99 -2.10
N GLY A 59 -2.27 -2.05 -2.40
CA GLY A 59 -2.73 -2.37 -3.75
C GLY A 59 -3.61 -1.26 -4.35
N VAL A 60 -4.54 -0.71 -3.58
CA VAL A 60 -5.37 0.43 -4.01
C VAL A 60 -4.52 1.67 -4.30
N ALA A 61 -3.51 1.96 -3.46
CA ALA A 61 -2.60 3.08 -3.68
C ALA A 61 -1.80 2.92 -4.98
N VAL A 62 -1.30 1.71 -5.25
CA VAL A 62 -0.60 1.39 -6.51
C VAL A 62 -1.53 1.56 -7.72
N ALA A 63 -2.76 1.08 -7.63
CA ALA A 63 -3.74 1.24 -8.70
C ALA A 63 -4.11 2.72 -8.95
N ASP A 64 -4.28 3.51 -7.89
CA ASP A 64 -4.61 4.93 -7.98
C ASP A 64 -3.50 5.76 -8.64
N ILE A 65 -2.24 5.56 -8.23
CA ILE A 65 -1.10 6.25 -8.87
C ILE A 65 -0.94 5.80 -10.32
N SER A 66 -1.11 4.52 -10.60
CA SER A 66 -0.99 3.97 -11.94
C SER A 66 -1.98 4.60 -12.92
N LYS A 67 -3.23 4.83 -12.48
CA LYS A 67 -4.24 5.54 -13.28
C LYS A 67 -3.84 6.98 -13.58
N LYS A 68 -3.32 7.70 -12.60
CA LYS A 68 -2.90 9.09 -12.75
C LYS A 68 -1.70 9.23 -13.67
N MET A 69 -0.73 8.33 -13.54
CA MET A 69 0.47 8.29 -14.40
C MET A 69 0.12 7.92 -15.84
N SER A 70 -0.78 6.95 -16.04
CA SER A 70 -1.22 6.57 -17.38
C SER A 70 -1.82 7.74 -18.16
N LEU A 71 -2.59 8.61 -17.50
CA LEU A 71 -3.13 9.81 -18.13
C LEU A 71 -2.04 10.81 -18.51
N ALA A 72 -1.07 11.03 -17.63
CA ALA A 72 0.06 11.93 -17.90
C ALA A 72 0.95 11.39 -19.04
N ASP A 73 1.22 10.08 -19.06
CA ASP A 73 1.99 9.42 -20.11
C ASP A 73 1.27 9.49 -21.47
N MET A 74 -0.04 9.32 -21.49
CA MET A 74 -0.84 9.50 -22.71
C MET A 74 -0.76 10.93 -23.27
N LEU A 75 -0.80 11.94 -22.39
CA LEU A 75 -0.67 13.34 -22.79
C LEU A 75 0.72 13.67 -23.32
N ASN A 76 1.75 12.95 -22.88
CA ASN A 76 3.13 13.07 -23.33
C ASN A 76 3.48 12.17 -24.53
N GLY A 77 2.50 11.46 -25.09
CA GLY A 77 2.71 10.56 -26.22
C GLY A 77 3.38 9.22 -25.85
N SER A 78 3.53 8.91 -24.57
CA SER A 78 4.04 7.63 -24.09
C SER A 78 2.85 6.70 -23.79
N PHE A 79 2.82 5.53 -24.43
CA PHE A 79 1.79 4.54 -24.13
C PHE A 79 2.18 3.78 -22.85
N SER A 80 1.44 4.05 -21.77
CA SER A 80 1.44 3.16 -20.61
C SER A 80 0.54 1.97 -20.94
N ALA A 81 1.10 0.76 -20.91
CA ALA A 81 0.35 -0.47 -21.13
C ALA A 81 -0.46 -0.82 -19.87
N GLN A 82 -1.50 -0.03 -19.59
CA GLN A 82 -2.50 -0.35 -18.60
C GLN A 82 -3.72 -0.97 -19.29
N MET A 83 -4.21 -2.08 -18.74
CA MET A 83 -5.35 -2.81 -19.27
C MET A 83 -6.28 -3.18 -18.12
N GLU A 84 -7.58 -2.99 -18.33
CA GLU A 84 -8.60 -3.53 -17.45
C GLU A 84 -9.00 -4.92 -17.96
N LEU A 85 -8.92 -5.91 -17.06
CA LEU A 85 -9.32 -7.29 -17.34
C LEU A 85 -10.58 -7.63 -16.56
N ASP A 86 -11.59 -8.12 -17.25
CA ASP A 86 -12.75 -8.73 -16.63
C ASP A 86 -12.48 -10.19 -16.36
N THR A 87 -12.68 -10.61 -15.10
CA THR A 87 -12.54 -12.00 -14.65
C THR A 87 -13.77 -12.42 -13.86
N GLU A 88 -13.88 -13.70 -13.54
CA GLU A 88 -14.95 -14.23 -12.69
C GLU A 88 -14.95 -13.60 -11.28
N ALA A 89 -13.78 -13.21 -10.77
CA ALA A 89 -13.64 -12.56 -9.47
C ALA A 89 -13.91 -11.04 -9.51
N GLY A 90 -13.99 -10.43 -10.71
CA GLY A 90 -14.22 -9.00 -10.89
C GLY A 90 -13.29 -8.36 -11.91
N LYS A 91 -13.22 -7.02 -11.85
CA LYS A 91 -12.38 -6.21 -12.73
C LYS A 91 -11.03 -5.92 -12.10
N PHE A 92 -9.97 -6.13 -12.87
CA PHE A 92 -8.58 -5.90 -12.45
C PHE A 92 -7.89 -4.95 -13.41
N ILE A 93 -6.97 -4.17 -12.86
CA ILE A 93 -6.08 -3.32 -13.65
C ILE A 93 -4.72 -3.98 -13.65
N VAL A 94 -4.17 -4.23 -14.85
CA VAL A 94 -2.85 -4.83 -15.05
C VAL A 94 -2.01 -3.97 -15.99
N GLY A 95 -0.71 -4.09 -15.93
CA GLY A 95 0.21 -3.40 -16.84
C GLY A 95 1.52 -2.97 -16.20
N ASP A 96 2.43 -2.49 -17.02
CA ASP A 96 3.80 -2.14 -16.62
C ASP A 96 3.87 -1.06 -15.56
N THR A 97 2.94 -0.10 -15.59
CA THR A 97 2.90 0.97 -14.58
C THR A 97 2.56 0.42 -13.20
N ILE A 98 1.63 -0.55 -13.11
CA ILE A 98 1.33 -1.24 -11.85
C ILE A 98 2.55 -2.02 -11.38
N ASN A 99 3.16 -2.79 -12.28
CA ASN A 99 4.33 -3.60 -11.98
C ASN A 99 5.50 -2.73 -11.49
N LYS A 100 5.70 -1.54 -12.06
CA LYS A 100 6.71 -0.58 -11.61
C LYS A 100 6.56 -0.24 -10.12
N TYR A 101 5.34 0.11 -9.69
CA TYR A 101 5.10 0.51 -8.29
C TYR A 101 4.91 -0.67 -7.35
N LEU A 102 4.53 -1.84 -7.86
CA LEU A 102 4.34 -3.03 -7.05
C LEU A 102 5.66 -3.74 -6.74
N TYR A 103 6.51 -4.00 -7.75
CA TYR A 103 7.74 -4.80 -7.57
C TYR A 103 8.95 -4.43 -8.44
N ASN A 104 8.82 -3.71 -9.57
CA ASN A 104 9.91 -3.49 -10.54
C ASN A 104 10.83 -2.30 -10.23
N SER A 105 10.59 -1.52 -9.20
CA SER A 105 11.45 -0.38 -8.85
C SER A 105 12.06 -0.55 -7.45
N PRO A 106 13.22 0.07 -7.16
CA PRO A 106 13.83 0.04 -5.83
C PRO A 106 12.91 0.54 -4.70
N MET A 107 11.99 1.43 -5.04
CA MET A 107 10.98 1.99 -4.12
C MET A 107 9.59 1.40 -4.36
N SER A 108 9.52 0.19 -4.91
CA SER A 108 8.25 -0.53 -5.06
C SER A 108 7.68 -0.98 -3.71
N ALA A 109 6.38 -1.22 -3.68
CA ALA A 109 5.69 -1.63 -2.46
C ALA A 109 6.31 -2.89 -1.85
N ILE A 110 6.60 -3.91 -2.66
CA ILE A 110 7.21 -5.17 -2.19
C ILE A 110 8.60 -4.92 -1.61
N ASN A 111 9.47 -4.18 -2.29
CA ASN A 111 10.82 -3.90 -1.80
C ASN A 111 10.82 -3.11 -0.48
N ILE A 112 9.86 -2.21 -0.30
CA ILE A 112 9.70 -1.48 0.97
C ILE A 112 9.25 -2.44 2.09
N VAL A 113 8.27 -3.30 1.82
CA VAL A 113 7.80 -4.30 2.80
C VAL A 113 8.93 -5.24 3.19
N GLU A 114 9.68 -5.78 2.22
CA GLU A 114 10.86 -6.64 2.48
C GLU A 114 11.90 -5.93 3.35
N PHE A 115 12.21 -4.68 3.00
CA PHE A 115 13.18 -3.90 3.77
C PHE A 115 12.71 -3.73 5.22
N MET A 116 11.48 -3.31 5.44
CA MET A 116 10.91 -3.10 6.78
C MET A 116 10.85 -4.41 7.58
N TYR A 117 10.42 -5.50 6.94
CA TYR A 117 10.37 -6.82 7.55
C TYR A 117 11.77 -7.31 7.96
N SER A 118 12.75 -7.15 7.06
CA SER A 118 14.13 -7.57 7.31
C SER A 118 14.81 -6.82 8.45
N GLN A 119 14.44 -5.56 8.68
CA GLN A 119 14.96 -4.77 9.81
C GLN A 119 14.50 -5.34 11.17
N LYS A 120 13.31 -5.94 11.21
CA LYS A 120 12.74 -6.50 12.45
C LYS A 120 13.09 -7.96 12.66
N ASN A 121 13.11 -8.75 11.59
CA ASN A 121 13.15 -10.21 11.65
C ASN A 121 14.44 -10.83 11.11
N GLY A 122 15.33 -10.02 10.52
CA GLY A 122 16.52 -10.49 9.81
C GLY A 122 16.22 -10.94 8.38
N LYS A 123 17.23 -10.84 7.52
CA LYS A 123 17.09 -11.16 6.08
C LYS A 123 16.82 -12.64 5.82
N ASP A 124 17.33 -13.52 6.67
CA ASP A 124 17.21 -14.97 6.51
C ASP A 124 15.79 -15.50 6.76
N ASN A 125 14.91 -14.65 7.31
CA ASN A 125 13.53 -14.99 7.61
C ASN A 125 12.52 -14.43 6.58
N LEU A 126 13.01 -13.90 5.45
CA LEU A 126 12.13 -13.43 4.38
C LEU A 126 11.34 -14.60 3.78
N PRO A 127 10.03 -14.45 3.52
CA PRO A 127 9.27 -15.44 2.80
C PRO A 127 9.75 -15.57 1.35
N ASP A 128 9.49 -16.70 0.73
CA ASP A 128 9.74 -16.92 -0.70
C ASP A 128 8.72 -16.12 -1.54
N LEU A 129 9.04 -14.85 -1.77
CA LEU A 129 8.16 -13.93 -2.51
C LEU A 129 7.99 -14.33 -3.97
N GLU A 130 9.01 -14.92 -4.60
CA GLU A 130 8.93 -15.34 -5.99
C GLU A 130 7.85 -16.42 -6.15
N ASN A 131 7.87 -17.42 -5.27
CA ASN A 131 6.84 -18.46 -5.26
C ASN A 131 5.45 -17.90 -4.93
N MET A 132 5.35 -16.98 -3.98
CA MET A 132 4.08 -16.33 -3.63
C MET A 132 3.51 -15.50 -4.80
N ILE A 133 4.35 -14.76 -5.53
CA ILE A 133 3.94 -14.00 -6.73
C ILE A 133 3.43 -14.96 -7.80
N LYS A 134 4.15 -16.06 -8.03
CA LYS A 134 3.75 -17.08 -8.99
C LYS A 134 2.42 -17.74 -8.63
N GLU A 135 2.24 -18.13 -7.39
CA GLU A 135 0.97 -18.69 -6.90
C GLU A 135 -0.20 -17.73 -7.11
N ASN A 136 -0.01 -16.44 -6.79
CA ASN A 136 -1.03 -15.43 -7.03
C ASN A 136 -1.32 -15.21 -8.52
N ALA A 137 -0.29 -15.28 -9.38
CA ALA A 137 -0.46 -15.17 -10.83
C ALA A 137 -1.23 -16.39 -11.41
N ASP A 138 -0.92 -17.59 -10.94
CA ASP A 138 -1.59 -18.84 -11.37
C ASP A 138 -3.07 -18.86 -10.94
N ASN A 139 -3.42 -18.15 -9.87
CA ASN A 139 -4.79 -18.03 -9.35
C ASN A 139 -5.47 -16.69 -9.68
N PHE A 140 -4.90 -15.91 -10.60
CA PHE A 140 -5.44 -14.61 -10.96
C PHE A 140 -6.87 -14.72 -11.51
N GLY A 141 -7.78 -13.93 -10.90
CA GLY A 141 -9.19 -13.91 -11.28
C GLY A 141 -10.02 -15.13 -10.85
N ASN A 142 -9.46 -16.05 -10.07
CA ASN A 142 -10.19 -17.18 -9.51
C ASN A 142 -11.00 -16.75 -8.26
N PRO A 143 -12.35 -16.77 -8.27
CA PRO A 143 -13.17 -16.35 -7.15
C PRO A 143 -13.07 -17.27 -5.93
N ASP A 144 -12.56 -18.50 -6.11
CA ASP A 144 -12.39 -19.48 -5.04
C ASP A 144 -10.99 -19.44 -4.42
N TYR A 145 -10.09 -18.62 -4.95
CA TYR A 145 -8.75 -18.46 -4.40
C TYR A 145 -8.81 -17.88 -2.98
N ARG A 146 -8.06 -18.48 -2.09
CA ARG A 146 -7.96 -18.08 -0.68
C ARG A 146 -6.50 -17.96 -0.26
N VAL A 147 -6.22 -16.98 0.56
CA VAL A 147 -4.93 -16.77 1.24
C VAL A 147 -5.12 -17.04 2.74
N TRP A 148 -4.04 -17.37 3.43
CA TRP A 148 -4.03 -17.63 4.88
C TRP A 148 -5.06 -18.68 5.32
N ASP A 149 -4.69 -19.92 5.27
CA ASP A 149 -5.50 -21.07 5.70
C ASP A 149 -6.93 -21.11 5.11
N GLY A 150 -7.12 -20.54 3.95
CA GLY A 150 -8.38 -20.54 3.23
C GLY A 150 -9.45 -19.58 3.75
N ASN A 151 -9.12 -18.71 4.70
CA ASN A 151 -10.11 -17.85 5.36
C ASN A 151 -10.40 -16.54 4.63
N LYS A 152 -9.49 -16.08 3.76
CA LYS A 152 -9.59 -14.76 3.14
C LYS A 152 -9.58 -14.84 1.63
N ASN A 153 -10.60 -14.24 1.02
CA ASN A 153 -10.63 -13.99 -0.41
C ASN A 153 -10.00 -12.62 -0.69
N PRO A 154 -8.89 -12.54 -1.43
CA PRO A 154 -8.19 -11.28 -1.68
C PRO A 154 -9.05 -10.24 -2.42
N TYR A 155 -10.07 -10.66 -3.15
CA TYR A 155 -10.90 -9.78 -3.96
C TYR A 155 -12.06 -9.14 -3.19
N MET A 156 -12.53 -9.75 -2.12
CA MET A 156 -13.64 -9.22 -1.31
C MET A 156 -13.26 -7.97 -0.53
N GLU A 157 -12.03 -7.90 -0.06
CA GLU A 157 -11.56 -6.78 0.78
C GLU A 157 -11.21 -5.52 -0.05
N VAL A 158 -10.86 -5.67 -1.31
CA VAL A 158 -10.50 -4.52 -2.16
C VAL A 158 -11.64 -3.51 -2.26
N LYS A 159 -12.90 -3.98 -2.30
CA LYS A 159 -14.09 -3.10 -2.36
C LYS A 159 -14.22 -2.25 -1.09
N ASN A 160 -13.99 -2.85 0.08
CA ASN A 160 -14.03 -2.16 1.37
C ASN A 160 -12.78 -1.27 1.55
N ALA A 161 -11.63 -1.71 1.05
CA ALA A 161 -10.38 -0.96 1.09
C ALA A 161 -10.47 0.37 0.34
N HIS A 162 -11.21 0.47 -0.77
CA HIS A 162 -11.37 1.72 -1.52
C HIS A 162 -11.94 2.87 -0.69
N THR A 163 -13.04 2.62 0.04
CA THR A 163 -13.64 3.65 0.91
C THR A 163 -12.71 4.02 2.05
N THR A 164 -12.07 3.03 2.65
CA THR A 164 -11.08 3.24 3.72
C THR A 164 -9.88 4.03 3.22
N TYR A 165 -9.36 3.70 2.04
CA TYR A 165 -8.24 4.38 1.40
C TYR A 165 -8.51 5.88 1.23
N GLN A 166 -9.64 6.27 0.63
CA GLN A 166 -10.00 7.68 0.45
C GLN A 166 -10.06 8.44 1.77
N ASN A 167 -10.65 7.83 2.80
CA ASN A 167 -10.72 8.43 4.14
C ASN A 167 -9.33 8.61 4.78
N LEU A 168 -8.43 7.64 4.58
CA LEU A 168 -7.07 7.70 5.11
C LEU A 168 -6.22 8.73 4.35
N VAL A 169 -6.30 8.77 3.02
CA VAL A 169 -5.59 9.76 2.20
C VAL A 169 -5.98 11.18 2.61
N ASN A 170 -7.26 11.45 2.86
CA ASN A 170 -7.70 12.75 3.38
C ASN A 170 -7.07 13.09 4.75
N LYS A 171 -6.86 12.09 5.62
CA LYS A 171 -6.15 12.28 6.90
C LYS A 171 -4.65 12.51 6.73
N LEU A 172 -4.07 12.06 5.63
CA LEU A 172 -2.66 12.25 5.28
C LEU A 172 -2.36 13.62 4.64
N GLU A 173 -3.38 14.40 4.28
CA GLU A 173 -3.22 15.72 3.66
C GLU A 173 -2.23 16.65 4.38
N PRO A 174 -2.19 16.73 5.73
CA PRO A 174 -1.24 17.59 6.45
C PRO A 174 0.24 17.20 6.26
N TYR A 175 0.52 15.96 5.84
CA TYR A 175 1.88 15.48 5.57
C TYR A 175 2.43 15.94 4.22
N LYS A 176 1.56 16.49 3.33
CA LYS A 176 1.93 17.01 1.99
C LYS A 176 2.71 15.99 1.17
N LEU A 177 2.20 14.77 1.11
CA LEU A 177 2.82 13.65 0.39
C LEU A 177 2.50 13.71 -1.11
N SER A 178 3.45 13.28 -1.94
CA SER A 178 3.18 12.96 -3.34
C SER A 178 2.39 11.65 -3.46
N ASN A 179 1.82 11.38 -4.63
CA ASN A 179 1.11 10.11 -4.86
C ASN A 179 2.05 8.89 -4.70
N GLU A 180 3.33 9.01 -5.08
CA GLU A 180 4.33 7.95 -4.91
C GLU A 180 4.65 7.73 -3.43
N GLU A 181 4.79 8.81 -2.66
CA GLU A 181 5.01 8.73 -1.22
C GLU A 181 3.83 8.07 -0.49
N ILE A 182 2.59 8.23 -0.98
CA ILE A 182 1.41 7.54 -0.40
C ILE A 182 1.52 6.02 -0.53
N VAL A 183 1.99 5.49 -1.67
CA VAL A 183 2.27 4.05 -1.82
C VAL A 183 3.29 3.60 -0.77
N SER A 184 4.38 4.37 -0.62
CA SER A 184 5.42 4.07 0.36
C SER A 184 4.89 4.08 1.81
N VAL A 185 3.97 5.00 2.14
CA VAL A 185 3.34 5.06 3.48
C VAL A 185 2.61 3.76 3.82
N PHE A 186 1.76 3.26 2.92
CA PHE A 186 1.01 2.02 3.18
C PHE A 186 1.93 0.80 3.18
N ALA A 187 2.92 0.74 2.28
CA ALA A 187 3.90 -0.33 2.26
C ALA A 187 4.76 -0.37 3.54
N MET A 188 5.20 0.79 4.05
CA MET A 188 5.94 0.88 5.32
C MET A 188 5.09 0.51 6.53
N ALA A 189 3.81 0.85 6.52
CA ALA A 189 2.89 0.47 7.59
C ALA A 189 2.58 -1.03 7.61
N LEU A 190 2.68 -1.71 6.47
CA LEU A 190 2.49 -3.15 6.33
C LEU A 190 3.72 -3.94 6.83
N GLY A 191 4.95 -3.51 6.51
CA GLY A 191 6.22 -4.15 6.92
C GLY A 191 6.62 -3.76 8.34
#